data_cbe17e259b5c57f9bb2a64eed9102529
#
_entry.id   cbe17e259b5c57f9bb2a64eed9102529
#
_cell.length_a   1.000
_cell.length_b   1.000
_cell.length_c   1.000
_cell.angle_alpha   90.00
_cell.angle_beta   90.00
_cell.angle_gamma   90.00
#
_symmetry.space_group_name_H-M   'P 1'
#
loop_
_entity.id
_entity.type
_entity.pdbx_description
1 polymer ?
#
loop_
_entity_poly.entity_id
_entity_poly.type
_entity_poly.pdbx_seq_one_letter_code
_entity_poly.pdbx_strand_id
1 'polypeptide(L)'
;MHRNIPDKHRRYAKAMRTDSTKAENLMWQAMRNRQLEGFKFRRQVPTGGYILDFVCFEAQLIIEVDGGQHSESASDAVRDAYFRSQGFRVLRFWNDEVERNLDGVVMKIVAELMNRGE
;
A
#
# COMPACT_ATOMS: atom_id res chain seq x y z
N MET A 1 -4.17 8.06 -20.27
CA MET A 1 -3.82 7.87 -20.06
C MET A 1 -3.73 7.54 -19.55
N HIS A 2 -3.86 6.83 -19.74
CA HIS A 2 -3.53 6.48 -19.33
C HIS A 2 -3.07 6.52 -18.96
N ARG A 3 -3.46 7.12 -18.84
CA ARG A 3 -2.95 7.19 -18.69
C ARG A 3 -2.75 6.56 -18.31
N ASN A 4 -3.67 6.91 -18.25
CA ASN A 4 -3.22 5.76 -18.47
C ASN A 4 -2.00 5.20 -17.85
N ILE A 5 -1.96 3.89 -17.52
CA ILE A 5 -0.81 3.24 -16.95
C ILE A 5 0.09 2.79 -18.08
N PRO A 6 1.36 3.20 -18.08
CA PRO A 6 2.28 2.74 -19.13
C PRO A 6 2.36 1.23 -19.15
N ASP A 7 2.67 0.68 -20.31
CA ASP A 7 2.77 -0.75 -20.48
C ASP A 7 3.70 -1.39 -19.48
N LYS A 8 4.83 -0.76 -19.21
CA LYS A 8 5.77 -1.34 -18.28
C LYS A 8 5.17 -1.40 -16.87
N HIS A 9 4.33 -0.46 -16.52
CA HIS A 9 3.68 -0.50 -15.21
C HIS A 9 2.64 -1.60 -15.15
N ARG A 10 1.94 -1.85 -16.24
CA ARG A 10 0.97 -2.94 -16.25
C ARG A 10 1.65 -4.29 -16.15
N ARG A 11 2.76 -4.47 -16.86
CA ARG A 11 3.50 -5.71 -16.75
C ARG A 11 4.09 -5.86 -15.36
N TYR A 12 4.53 -4.77 -14.80
CA TYR A 12 5.11 -4.80 -13.47
C TYR A 12 4.08 -5.20 -12.43
N ALA A 13 2.88 -4.64 -12.53
CA ALA A 13 1.82 -4.99 -11.59
C ALA A 13 1.45 -6.46 -11.70
N LYS A 14 1.40 -6.97 -12.92
CA LYS A 14 1.08 -8.37 -13.12
C LYS A 14 2.16 -9.27 -12.53
N ALA A 15 3.42 -8.91 -12.73
CA ALA A 15 4.52 -9.65 -12.17
C ALA A 15 4.48 -9.61 -10.65
N MET A 16 4.14 -8.48 -10.08
CA MET A 16 4.08 -8.37 -8.63
C MET A 16 2.97 -9.21 -8.03
N ARG A 17 1.87 -9.37 -8.76
CA ARG A 17 0.81 -10.25 -8.26
C ARG A 17 1.23 -11.70 -8.21
N THR A 18 2.07 -12.13 -9.17
CA THR A 18 2.55 -13.50 -9.17
C THR A 18 3.82 -13.66 -8.36
N ASP A 19 4.63 -12.60 -8.31
CA ASP A 19 5.93 -12.64 -7.66
C ASP A 19 6.04 -11.63 -6.54
N SER A 20 5.00 -11.54 -5.73
CA SER A 20 5.02 -10.64 -4.58
C SER A 20 6.19 -10.95 -3.68
N THR A 21 6.76 -9.91 -3.09
CA THR A 21 7.84 -10.12 -2.14
C THR A 21 7.30 -10.82 -0.89
N LYS A 22 8.23 -11.34 -0.11
CA LYS A 22 7.87 -11.97 1.15
C LYS A 22 7.11 -10.99 2.05
N ALA A 23 7.59 -9.76 2.11
CA ALA A 23 6.95 -8.75 2.95
C ALA A 23 5.53 -8.48 2.49
N GLU A 24 5.33 -8.35 1.18
CA GLU A 24 3.99 -8.10 0.65
C GLU A 24 3.06 -9.26 0.94
N ASN A 25 3.57 -10.49 0.82
CA ASN A 25 2.76 -11.65 1.13
C ASN A 25 2.37 -11.71 2.60
N LEU A 26 3.30 -11.41 3.48
CA LEU A 26 3.00 -11.37 4.91
C LEU A 26 1.92 -10.34 5.21
N MET A 27 2.03 -9.18 4.60
CA MET A 27 1.04 -8.13 4.80
C MET A 27 -0.32 -8.57 4.29
N TRP A 28 -0.35 -9.16 3.11
CA TRP A 28 -1.62 -9.57 2.54
C TRP A 28 -2.30 -10.64 3.39
N GLN A 29 -1.52 -11.60 3.89
CA GLN A 29 -2.10 -12.63 4.74
C GLN A 29 -2.71 -12.04 6.01
N ALA A 30 -2.15 -10.96 6.51
CA ALA A 30 -2.68 -10.31 7.71
C ALA A 30 -3.92 -9.46 7.42
N MET A 31 -4.04 -8.96 6.19
CA MET A 31 -5.08 -7.99 5.88
C MET A 31 -6.29 -8.57 5.14
N ARG A 32 -6.11 -9.68 4.46
CA ARG A 32 -7.18 -10.24 3.65
C ARG A 32 -8.33 -10.73 4.51
N ASN A 33 -9.47 -10.91 3.87
CA ASN A 33 -10.66 -11.48 4.54
C ASN A 33 -11.16 -10.61 5.69
N ARG A 34 -10.95 -9.31 5.59
CA ARG A 34 -11.43 -8.34 6.59
C ARG A 34 -10.93 -8.63 7.99
N GLN A 35 -9.75 -9.20 8.12
CA GLN A 35 -9.21 -9.58 9.42
C GLN A 35 -8.87 -8.38 10.29
N LEU A 36 -8.53 -7.23 9.69
CA LEU A 36 -8.17 -6.07 10.47
C LEU A 36 -9.43 -5.25 10.73
N GLU A 37 -10.06 -5.49 11.84
CA GLU A 37 -11.21 -4.74 12.32
C GLU A 37 -12.35 -4.69 11.31
N GLY A 38 -12.45 -5.70 10.46
CA GLY A 38 -13.53 -5.77 9.50
C GLY A 38 -13.35 -4.95 8.25
N PHE A 39 -12.23 -4.27 8.11
CA PHE A 39 -11.98 -3.44 6.93
C PHE A 39 -11.52 -4.26 5.76
N LYS A 40 -12.00 -3.91 4.58
CA LYS A 40 -11.63 -4.61 3.37
C LYS A 40 -10.43 -3.94 2.74
N PHE A 41 -9.39 -4.70 2.47
CA PHE A 41 -8.20 -4.23 1.75
C PHE A 41 -8.12 -4.87 0.39
N ARG A 42 -7.62 -4.12 -0.57
CA ARG A 42 -7.31 -4.62 -1.90
C ARG A 42 -5.83 -4.45 -2.13
N ARG A 43 -5.27 -5.31 -2.97
CA ARG A 43 -3.83 -5.22 -3.26
C ARG A 43 -3.62 -4.95 -4.72
N GLN A 44 -2.47 -4.34 -5.04
CA GLN A 44 -2.04 -4.08 -6.41
C GLN A 44 -3.11 -3.34 -7.18
N VAL A 45 -3.44 -2.15 -6.70
CA VAL A 45 -4.57 -1.38 -7.22
C VAL A 45 -4.07 -0.29 -8.16
N PRO A 46 -4.39 -0.37 -9.46
CA PRO A 46 -4.02 0.70 -10.37
C PRO A 46 -4.89 1.92 -10.11
N THR A 47 -4.26 3.05 -9.93
CA THR A 47 -5.00 4.27 -9.61
C THR A 47 -4.25 5.46 -10.17
N GLY A 48 -4.84 6.14 -11.15
CA GLY A 48 -4.29 7.38 -11.64
C GLY A 48 -2.88 7.28 -12.19
N GLY A 49 -2.53 6.17 -12.80
CA GLY A 49 -1.19 5.97 -13.33
C GLY A 49 -0.22 5.36 -12.35
N TYR A 50 -0.67 5.12 -11.14
CA TYR A 50 0.14 4.49 -10.10
C TYR A 50 -0.42 3.12 -9.78
N ILE A 51 0.42 2.28 -9.20
CA ILE A 51 -0.01 0.98 -8.71
C ILE A 51 0.25 0.98 -7.22
N LEU A 52 -0.83 0.90 -6.45
CA LEU A 52 -0.74 0.98 -5.00
C LEU A 52 -0.68 -0.42 -4.43
N ASP A 53 0.21 -0.62 -3.47
CA ASP A 53 0.40 -1.96 -2.91
C ASP A 53 -0.87 -2.45 -2.22
N PHE A 54 -1.40 -1.67 -1.30
CA PHE A 54 -2.61 -2.04 -0.57
C PHE A 54 -3.46 -0.80 -0.33
N VAL A 55 -4.77 -0.96 -0.48
CA VAL A 55 -5.68 0.17 -0.31
C VAL A 55 -6.91 -0.30 0.43
N CYS A 56 -7.32 0.47 1.42
CA CYS A 56 -8.64 0.34 2.02
C CYS A 56 -9.41 1.59 1.65
N PHE A 57 -10.34 1.43 0.71
CA PHE A 57 -11.11 2.59 0.25
C PHE A 57 -12.05 3.09 1.32
N GLU A 58 -12.59 2.18 2.10
CA GLU A 58 -13.51 2.54 3.16
C GLU A 58 -12.87 3.49 4.17
N ALA A 59 -11.63 3.23 4.53
CA ALA A 59 -10.91 4.05 5.49
C ALA A 59 -10.05 5.11 4.81
N GLN A 60 -10.00 5.09 3.49
CA GLN A 60 -9.15 5.99 2.71
C GLN A 60 -7.70 5.89 3.16
N LEU A 61 -7.21 4.67 3.23
CA LEU A 61 -5.86 4.38 3.71
C LEU A 61 -5.10 3.61 2.65
N ILE A 62 -3.91 4.10 2.33
CA ILE A 62 -3.00 3.46 1.40
C ILE A 62 -1.79 2.98 2.19
N ILE A 63 -1.36 1.74 1.93
CA ILE A 63 -0.20 1.18 2.59
C ILE A 63 0.79 0.74 1.52
N GLU A 64 2.03 1.21 1.66
CA GLU A 64 3.10 0.90 0.72
C GLU A 64 4.19 0.16 1.45
N VAL A 65 4.76 -0.83 0.78
CA VAL A 65 5.85 -1.62 1.34
C VAL A 65 7.05 -1.45 0.42
N ASP A 66 8.13 -0.89 0.94
CA ASP A 66 9.31 -0.57 0.15
C ASP A 66 10.44 -1.53 0.42
N GLY A 67 11.20 -1.80 -0.62
CA GLY A 67 12.32 -2.72 -0.51
C GLY A 67 13.56 -2.16 0.14
N GLY A 68 13.57 -0.89 0.42
CA GLY A 68 14.72 -0.30 1.10
C GLY A 68 15.84 0.13 0.20
N GLN A 69 15.66 -0.03 -1.09
CA GLN A 69 16.67 0.37 -2.05
C GLN A 69 16.39 1.70 -2.65
N HIS A 70 15.19 2.18 -2.54
CA HIS A 70 14.86 3.46 -3.06
C HIS A 70 14.98 4.45 -1.98
N SER A 71 15.66 5.50 -2.25
CA SER A 71 15.51 6.63 -1.40
C SER A 71 14.20 7.26 -1.81
N GLU A 72 13.68 8.10 -0.99
CA GLU A 72 12.48 8.82 -1.33
C GLU A 72 12.79 9.75 -2.47
N SER A 73 12.02 9.62 -3.52
CA SER A 73 12.26 10.42 -4.69
C SER A 73 11.22 11.53 -4.75
N ALA A 74 11.49 12.51 -5.61
CA ALA A 74 10.54 13.57 -5.84
C ALA A 74 9.22 13.01 -6.36
N SER A 75 9.28 11.96 -7.17
CA SER A 75 8.04 11.39 -7.70
C SER A 75 7.22 10.72 -6.63
N ASP A 76 7.87 10.13 -5.61
CA ASP A 76 7.14 9.56 -4.49
C ASP A 76 6.42 10.65 -3.70
N ALA A 77 7.10 11.77 -3.48
CA ALA A 77 6.49 12.87 -2.75
C ALA A 77 5.29 13.44 -3.50
N VAL A 78 5.41 13.55 -4.81
CA VAL A 78 4.32 14.04 -5.64
C VAL A 78 3.13 13.11 -5.57
N ARG A 79 3.39 11.80 -5.67
CA ARG A 79 2.34 10.81 -5.60
C ARG A 79 1.62 10.86 -4.25
N ASP A 80 2.39 10.90 -3.18
CA ASP A 80 1.79 10.94 -1.85
C ASP A 80 0.95 12.19 -1.67
N ALA A 81 1.44 13.32 -2.13
CA ALA A 81 0.70 14.57 -2.02
C ALA A 81 -0.61 14.49 -2.80
N TYR A 82 -0.57 13.86 -3.98
CA TYR A 82 -1.76 13.70 -4.78
C TYR A 82 -2.82 12.91 -4.01
N PHE A 83 -2.44 11.76 -3.46
CA PHE A 83 -3.42 10.93 -2.76
C PHE A 83 -3.90 11.58 -1.47
N ARG A 84 -3.03 12.30 -0.79
CA ARG A 84 -3.47 13.05 0.39
C ARG A 84 -4.46 14.13 0.03
N SER A 85 -4.28 14.76 -1.14
CA SER A 85 -5.23 15.77 -1.58
C SER A 85 -6.59 15.17 -1.91
N GLN A 86 -6.63 13.86 -2.19
CA GLN A 86 -7.87 13.14 -2.45
C GLN A 86 -8.47 12.58 -1.17
N GLY A 87 -7.89 12.89 -0.03
CA GLY A 87 -8.43 12.46 1.24
C GLY A 87 -7.85 11.18 1.78
N PHE A 88 -6.82 10.64 1.14
CA PHE A 88 -6.21 9.40 1.59
C PHE A 88 -5.08 9.67 2.56
N ARG A 89 -4.90 8.77 3.52
CA ARG A 89 -3.71 8.72 4.35
C ARG A 89 -2.78 7.68 3.76
N VAL A 90 -1.49 7.91 3.87
CA VAL A 90 -0.48 7.01 3.30
C VAL A 90 0.46 6.56 4.40
N LEU A 91 0.54 5.25 4.58
CA LEU A 91 1.51 4.65 5.49
C LEU A 91 2.54 3.89 4.67
N ARG A 92 3.78 4.00 5.06
CA ARG A 92 4.86 3.33 4.33
C ARG A 92 5.70 2.55 5.31
N PHE A 93 5.98 1.29 4.95
CA PHE A 93 6.80 0.42 5.78
C PHE A 93 7.91 -0.16 4.94
N TRP A 94 9.02 -0.45 5.57
CA TRP A 94 10.14 -1.13 4.89
C TRP A 94 9.88 -2.64 4.90
N ASN A 95 10.37 -3.33 3.87
CA ASN A 95 10.29 -4.79 3.83
C ASN A 95 10.82 -5.40 5.11
N ASP A 96 11.98 -4.93 5.55
CA ASP A 96 12.59 -5.42 6.77
C ASP A 96 11.68 -5.27 7.97
N GLU A 97 11.04 -4.14 8.06
CA GLU A 97 10.16 -3.88 9.18
C GLU A 97 8.99 -4.85 9.18
N VAL A 98 8.42 -5.10 8.02
CA VAL A 98 7.31 -6.03 7.91
C VAL A 98 7.75 -7.44 8.27
N GLU A 99 8.92 -7.85 7.78
CA GLU A 99 9.38 -9.22 8.00
C GLU A 99 9.81 -9.46 9.43
N ARG A 100 10.36 -8.47 10.09
CA ARG A 100 10.89 -8.65 11.45
C ARG A 100 9.91 -8.28 12.54
N ASN A 101 8.92 -7.46 12.23
CA ASN A 101 8.02 -6.96 13.26
C ASN A 101 6.63 -6.79 12.69
N LEU A 102 6.10 -7.87 12.15
CA LEU A 102 4.78 -7.83 11.52
C LEU A 102 3.72 -7.40 12.52
N ASP A 103 3.81 -7.89 13.75
CA ASP A 103 2.82 -7.52 14.77
C ASP A 103 2.79 -6.02 15.01
N GLY A 104 3.96 -5.40 15.09
CA GLY A 104 4.03 -3.96 15.29
C GLY A 104 3.48 -3.19 14.11
N VAL A 105 3.76 -3.68 12.90
CA VAL A 105 3.24 -3.06 11.69
C VAL A 105 1.72 -3.15 11.67
N VAL A 106 1.18 -4.32 11.97
CA VAL A 106 -0.26 -4.50 11.99
C VAL A 106 -0.91 -3.61 13.03
N MET A 107 -0.30 -3.51 14.21
CA MET A 107 -0.84 -2.63 15.25
C MET A 107 -0.90 -1.18 14.78
N LYS A 108 0.11 -0.75 14.06
CA LYS A 108 0.12 0.61 13.54
C LYS A 108 -1.00 0.82 12.54
N ILE A 109 -1.22 -0.17 11.68
CA ILE A 109 -2.29 -0.09 10.70
C ILE A 109 -3.65 -0.05 11.40
N VAL A 110 -3.85 -0.91 12.38
CA VAL A 110 -5.10 -0.92 13.11
C VAL A 110 -5.33 0.41 13.82
N ALA A 111 -4.29 0.97 14.43
CA ALA A 111 -4.43 2.26 15.07
C ALA A 111 -4.88 3.33 14.08
N GLU A 112 -4.33 3.29 12.88
CA GLU A 112 -4.70 4.24 11.86
C GLU A 112 -6.14 4.04 11.39
N LEU A 113 -6.56 2.78 11.27
CA LEU A 113 -7.93 2.47 10.88
C LEU A 113 -8.94 2.98 11.92
N MET A 114 -8.59 2.83 13.18
CA MET A 114 -9.50 3.20 14.25
C MET A 114 -9.49 4.68 14.56
N ASN A 115 -8.52 5.40 14.04
CA ASN A 115 -8.35 6.82 14.32
C ASN A 115 -8.79 7.72 13.18
N ARG A 116 -9.51 7.18 12.24
CA ARG A 116 -9.86 7.96 11.05
C ARG A 116 -10.91 8.99 11.39
N GLY A 117 -10.73 10.18 10.88
CA GLY A 117 -11.72 11.22 10.99
C GLY A 117 -11.83 11.86 12.34
N GLU A 118 -10.93 11.56 13.21
CA GLU A 118 -10.97 12.12 14.55
C GLU A 118 -10.20 13.40 14.67
#